data_c36f673c67bda015ad091dda2ad6291a
#
_entry.id   c36f673c67bda015ad091dda2ad6291a
#
_cell.length_a   1.000
_cell.length_b   1.000
_cell.length_c   1.000
_cell.angle_alpha   90.00
_cell.angle_beta   90.00
_cell.angle_gamma   90.00
#
_symmetry.space_group_name_H-M   'P 1'
#
loop_
_entity.id
_entity.type
_entity.pdbx_description
1 polymer ?
#
loop_
_entity_poly.entity_id
_entity_poly.type
_entity_poly.pdbx_seq_one_letter_code
_entity_poly.pdbx_strand_id
1 'polypeptide(L)'
;MAEIKIAAIKRSGAFSPNHIGNDTAILNIVAEQLRKRGCEVNIYSEDELIAGKVSERIIVNMCREHRSLEILQKKEDDGCLVINSGYGIENCTRERMTRILVGSNIPYPESLIVSTNEAVRDRLVSAGYTRCWIKRGDYHTMHREDVSHVRHPEEAQEVLQEYFMRGIKRA
;
A
#
# COMPACT_ATOMS: atom_id res chain seq x y z
N MET A 1 0.76 -14.69 34.98
CA MET A 1 0.55 -13.56 34.03
C MET A 1 -0.34 -14.08 32.92
N ALA A 2 -1.28 -13.29 32.42
CA ALA A 2 -2.09 -13.70 31.27
C ALA A 2 -1.17 -13.91 30.05
N GLU A 3 -1.40 -14.97 29.31
CA GLU A 3 -0.65 -15.27 28.09
C GLU A 3 -0.98 -14.23 27.00
N ILE A 4 0.05 -13.60 26.45
CA ILE A 4 -0.12 -12.60 25.40
C ILE A 4 -0.33 -13.32 24.07
N LYS A 5 -1.54 -13.15 23.49
CA LYS A 5 -1.90 -13.72 22.20
C LYS A 5 -1.81 -12.70 21.08
N ILE A 6 -1.11 -13.05 20.01
CA ILE A 6 -0.83 -12.19 18.87
C ILE A 6 -1.23 -12.88 17.56
N ALA A 7 -1.97 -12.18 16.73
CA ALA A 7 -2.20 -12.59 15.35
C ALA A 7 -1.08 -12.03 14.44
N ALA A 8 -0.47 -12.87 13.62
CA ALA A 8 0.49 -12.47 12.61
C ALA A 8 -0.11 -12.71 11.21
N ILE A 9 -0.38 -11.65 10.44
CA ILE A 9 -1.12 -11.76 9.18
C ILE A 9 -0.18 -11.61 7.98
N LYS A 10 -0.12 -12.64 7.15
CA LYS A 10 0.68 -12.69 5.93
C LYS A 10 0.07 -11.81 4.84
N ARG A 11 0.93 -11.20 4.03
CA ARG A 11 0.52 -10.54 2.79
C ARG A 11 0.00 -11.55 1.78
N SER A 12 -1.08 -11.22 1.09
CA SER A 12 -1.54 -11.97 -0.08
C SER A 12 -0.51 -11.91 -1.22
N GLY A 13 -0.30 -13.03 -1.90
CA GLY A 13 0.63 -13.12 -3.03
C GLY A 13 0.29 -12.19 -4.19
N ALA A 14 -0.98 -11.82 -4.36
CA ALA A 14 -1.44 -10.88 -5.37
C ALA A 14 -0.81 -9.48 -5.22
N PHE A 15 -0.42 -9.09 -4.00
CA PHE A 15 0.16 -7.78 -3.69
C PHE A 15 1.69 -7.78 -3.54
N SER A 16 2.35 -8.91 -3.77
CA SER A 16 3.80 -9.03 -3.71
C SER A 16 4.32 -10.13 -4.63
N PRO A 17 4.01 -10.07 -5.95
CA PRO A 17 4.30 -11.19 -6.86
C PRO A 17 5.79 -11.51 -6.95
N ASN A 18 6.66 -10.52 -6.74
CA ASN A 18 8.12 -10.68 -6.86
C ASN A 18 8.84 -10.94 -5.53
N HIS A 19 8.13 -10.88 -4.38
CA HIS A 19 8.74 -10.90 -3.05
C HIS A 19 8.02 -11.77 -2.02
N ILE A 20 7.14 -12.69 -2.45
CA ILE A 20 6.33 -13.55 -1.56
C ILE A 20 7.21 -14.28 -0.54
N GLY A 21 8.35 -14.81 -0.99
CA GLY A 21 9.29 -15.51 -0.11
C GLY A 21 9.90 -14.60 0.97
N ASN A 22 10.30 -13.39 0.60
CA ASN A 22 10.89 -12.42 1.52
C ASN A 22 9.86 -11.91 2.53
N ASP A 23 8.66 -11.56 2.09
CA ASP A 23 7.58 -11.10 2.97
C ASP A 23 7.19 -12.17 3.99
N THR A 24 7.08 -13.42 3.54
CA THR A 24 6.81 -14.56 4.42
C THR A 24 7.94 -14.79 5.42
N ALA A 25 9.20 -14.68 5.00
CA ALA A 25 10.36 -14.82 5.86
C ALA A 25 10.41 -13.75 6.95
N ILE A 26 10.15 -12.49 6.60
CA ILE A 26 10.10 -11.37 7.55
C ILE A 26 9.05 -11.64 8.63
N LEU A 27 7.82 -11.98 8.25
CA LEU A 27 6.75 -12.22 9.22
C LEU A 27 7.04 -13.43 10.10
N ASN A 28 7.59 -14.50 9.55
CA ASN A 28 7.95 -15.70 10.30
C ASN A 28 9.05 -15.41 11.32
N ILE A 29 10.07 -14.61 10.96
CA ILE A 29 11.13 -14.19 11.90
C ILE A 29 10.53 -13.35 13.04
N VAL A 30 9.64 -12.41 12.73
CA VAL A 30 8.95 -11.62 13.76
C VAL A 30 8.15 -12.52 14.69
N ALA A 31 7.34 -13.45 14.15
CA ALA A 31 6.55 -14.39 14.92
C ALA A 31 7.44 -15.28 15.83
N GLU A 32 8.56 -15.76 15.32
CA GLU A 32 9.51 -16.55 16.10
C GLU A 32 10.13 -15.75 17.26
N GLN A 33 10.51 -14.48 17.01
CA GLN A 33 11.07 -13.61 18.04
C GLN A 33 10.04 -13.27 19.14
N LEU A 34 8.77 -13.14 18.78
CA LEU A 34 7.69 -12.93 19.75
C LEU A 34 7.44 -14.19 20.58
N ARG A 35 7.45 -15.38 19.97
CA ARG A 35 7.34 -16.68 20.68
C ARG A 35 8.49 -16.89 21.66
N LYS A 36 9.73 -16.55 21.29
CA LYS A 36 10.89 -16.60 22.18
C LYS A 36 10.75 -15.66 23.40
N ARG A 37 9.88 -14.66 23.33
CA ARG A 37 9.56 -13.75 24.43
C ARG A 37 8.31 -14.17 25.24
N GLY A 38 7.80 -15.36 25.00
CA GLY A 38 6.68 -15.92 25.76
C GLY A 38 5.30 -15.52 25.22
N CYS A 39 5.19 -15.03 23.98
CA CYS A 39 3.89 -14.78 23.36
C CYS A 39 3.40 -16.02 22.61
N GLU A 40 2.08 -16.29 22.67
CA GLU A 40 1.40 -17.17 21.73
C GLU A 40 1.18 -16.42 20.41
N VAL A 41 1.70 -16.93 19.29
CA VAL A 41 1.56 -16.27 17.97
C VAL A 41 0.91 -17.18 16.97
N ASN A 42 -0.27 -16.81 16.50
CA ASN A 42 -1.04 -17.49 15.47
C ASN A 42 -0.83 -16.78 14.12
N ILE A 43 -0.55 -17.54 13.06
CA ILE A 43 -0.29 -17.00 11.73
C ILE A 43 -1.53 -17.20 10.87
N TYR A 44 -2.00 -16.11 10.24
CA TYR A 44 -3.17 -16.08 9.38
C TYR A 44 -2.82 -15.53 7.98
N SER A 45 -3.65 -15.86 7.01
CA SER A 45 -3.69 -15.19 5.70
C SER A 45 -4.61 -13.97 5.73
N GLU A 46 -4.54 -13.10 4.70
CA GLU A 46 -5.51 -12.01 4.52
C GLU A 46 -6.93 -12.57 4.33
N ASP A 47 -7.10 -13.70 3.62
CA ASP A 47 -8.41 -14.35 3.46
C ASP A 47 -9.01 -14.81 4.80
N GLU A 48 -8.18 -15.29 5.71
CA GLU A 48 -8.63 -15.71 7.05
C GLU A 48 -9.02 -14.50 7.91
N LEU A 49 -8.32 -13.37 7.77
CA LEU A 49 -8.73 -12.11 8.39
C LEU A 49 -10.10 -11.66 7.84
N ILE A 50 -10.27 -11.67 6.51
CA ILE A 50 -11.52 -11.32 5.84
C ILE A 50 -12.67 -12.24 6.24
N ALA A 51 -12.38 -13.52 6.43
CA ALA A 51 -13.35 -14.51 6.91
C ALA A 51 -13.70 -14.38 8.42
N GLY A 52 -13.13 -13.40 9.13
CA GLY A 52 -13.42 -13.14 10.53
C GLY A 52 -12.80 -14.14 11.52
N LYS A 53 -11.76 -14.89 11.12
CA LYS A 53 -11.13 -15.89 11.98
C LYS A 53 -10.16 -15.30 13.02
N VAL A 54 -9.77 -14.04 12.89
CA VAL A 54 -8.81 -13.38 13.78
C VAL A 54 -9.53 -12.77 14.98
N SER A 55 -9.32 -13.33 16.15
CA SER A 55 -9.93 -12.90 17.41
C SER A 55 -8.99 -12.13 18.33
N GLU A 56 -7.69 -12.20 18.10
CA GLU A 56 -6.67 -11.56 18.93
C GLU A 56 -6.79 -10.03 18.88
N ARG A 57 -6.44 -9.40 20.02
CA ARG A 57 -6.43 -7.93 20.16
C ARG A 57 -5.10 -7.29 19.84
N ILE A 58 -4.05 -8.08 19.66
CA ILE A 58 -2.74 -7.63 19.22
C ILE A 58 -2.47 -8.27 17.86
N ILE A 59 -2.24 -7.46 16.85
CA ILE A 59 -2.10 -7.89 15.47
C ILE A 59 -0.80 -7.29 14.91
N VAL A 60 0.06 -8.13 14.35
CA VAL A 60 1.17 -7.72 13.50
C VAL A 60 0.84 -8.16 12.07
N ASN A 61 0.97 -7.27 11.09
CA ASN A 61 0.50 -7.59 9.76
C ASN A 61 1.39 -7.03 8.65
N MET A 62 1.23 -7.64 7.47
CA MET A 62 1.81 -7.20 6.21
C MET A 62 0.74 -6.99 5.13
N CYS A 63 -0.51 -6.82 5.52
CA CYS A 63 -1.66 -6.70 4.62
C CYS A 63 -1.52 -5.54 3.63
N ARG A 64 -2.15 -5.72 2.46
CA ARG A 64 -2.23 -4.69 1.41
C ARG A 64 -3.59 -4.66 0.72
N GLU A 65 -4.38 -5.70 0.85
CA GLU A 65 -5.70 -5.75 0.27
C GLU A 65 -6.64 -4.74 0.94
N HIS A 66 -7.39 -4.00 0.15
CA HIS A 66 -8.26 -2.91 0.64
C HIS A 66 -9.25 -3.40 1.71
N ARG A 67 -9.90 -4.54 1.47
CA ARG A 67 -10.84 -5.14 2.43
C ARG A 67 -10.16 -5.57 3.73
N SER A 68 -8.93 -6.07 3.65
CA SER A 68 -8.13 -6.38 4.85
C SER A 68 -7.81 -5.11 5.64
N LEU A 69 -7.48 -4.00 4.95
CA LEU A 69 -7.18 -2.73 5.61
C LEU A 69 -8.42 -2.14 6.30
N GLU A 70 -9.59 -2.19 5.67
CA GLU A 70 -10.85 -1.77 6.31
C GLU A 70 -11.14 -2.54 7.61
N ILE A 71 -10.88 -3.86 7.62
CA ILE A 71 -11.07 -4.68 8.82
C ILE A 71 -10.04 -4.32 9.88
N LEU A 72 -8.77 -4.08 9.52
CA LEU A 72 -7.73 -3.67 10.45
C LEU A 72 -8.04 -2.31 11.07
N GLN A 73 -8.50 -1.34 10.28
CA GLN A 73 -8.94 -0.01 10.74
C GLN A 73 -10.08 -0.15 11.76
N LYS A 74 -11.09 -0.97 11.45
CA LYS A 74 -12.19 -1.23 12.40
C LYS A 74 -11.67 -1.86 13.69
N LYS A 75 -10.73 -2.80 13.63
CA LYS A 75 -10.13 -3.38 14.83
C LYS A 75 -9.34 -2.34 15.65
N GLU A 76 -8.66 -1.40 15.00
CA GLU A 76 -7.99 -0.27 15.66
C GLU A 76 -9.03 0.62 16.39
N ASP A 77 -10.13 0.96 15.70
CA ASP A 77 -11.23 1.74 16.29
C ASP A 77 -11.88 1.03 17.50
N ASP A 78 -11.93 -0.29 17.46
CA ASP A 78 -12.39 -1.16 18.56
C ASP A 78 -11.31 -1.33 19.66
N GLY A 79 -10.18 -0.62 19.59
CA GLY A 79 -9.12 -0.58 20.58
C GLY A 79 -8.16 -1.77 20.52
N CYS A 80 -8.04 -2.46 19.40
CA CYS A 80 -6.97 -3.43 19.18
C CYS A 80 -5.65 -2.73 18.87
N LEU A 81 -4.53 -3.33 19.27
CA LEU A 81 -3.19 -2.89 18.85
C LEU A 81 -2.87 -3.51 17.49
N VAL A 82 -2.80 -2.70 16.46
CA VAL A 82 -2.47 -3.15 15.09
C VAL A 82 -1.15 -2.58 14.62
N ILE A 83 -0.20 -3.45 14.30
CA ILE A 83 1.15 -3.14 13.80
C ILE A 83 1.35 -3.89 12.48
N ASN A 84 1.55 -3.28 11.37
CA ASN A 84 1.43 -1.88 10.99
C ASN A 84 -0.06 -1.44 10.99
N SER A 85 -0.32 -0.19 11.33
CA SER A 85 -1.68 0.38 11.32
C SER A 85 -2.34 0.25 9.95
N GLY A 86 -3.62 -0.15 9.91
CA GLY A 86 -4.42 -0.20 8.68
C GLY A 86 -4.56 1.18 8.03
N TYR A 87 -4.75 2.23 8.85
CA TYR A 87 -4.73 3.63 8.39
C TYR A 87 -3.36 4.04 7.86
N GLY A 88 -2.29 3.65 8.56
CA GLY A 88 -0.92 3.94 8.15
C GLY A 88 -0.57 3.30 6.80
N ILE A 89 -0.96 2.04 6.60
CA ILE A 89 -0.73 1.33 5.33
C ILE A 89 -1.51 2.00 4.18
N GLU A 90 -2.77 2.36 4.41
CA GLU A 90 -3.58 3.04 3.40
C GLU A 90 -3.00 4.41 3.02
N ASN A 91 -2.51 5.18 4.01
CA ASN A 91 -1.85 6.45 3.79
C ASN A 91 -0.51 6.33 3.03
N CYS A 92 0.09 5.14 3.00
CA CYS A 92 1.27 4.86 2.18
C CYS A 92 0.95 4.61 0.70
N THR A 93 -0.33 4.57 0.26
CA THR A 93 -0.63 4.58 -1.16
C THR A 93 -0.12 5.87 -1.80
N ARG A 94 0.35 5.80 -3.04
CA ARG A 94 1.08 6.92 -3.64
C ARG A 94 0.28 8.21 -3.70
N GLU A 95 -0.98 8.14 -4.15
CA GLU A 95 -1.85 9.32 -4.19
C GLU A 95 -2.07 9.92 -2.80
N ARG A 96 -2.44 9.10 -1.80
CA ARG A 96 -2.69 9.59 -0.45
C ARG A 96 -1.43 10.17 0.19
N MET A 97 -0.31 9.46 0.09
CA MET A 97 0.97 9.94 0.60
C MET A 97 1.34 11.29 0.00
N THR A 98 1.22 11.45 -1.32
CA THR A 98 1.47 12.72 -2.01
C THR A 98 0.58 13.82 -1.46
N ARG A 99 -0.74 13.59 -1.33
CA ARG A 99 -1.68 14.57 -0.78
C ARG A 99 -1.34 14.97 0.66
N ILE A 100 -1.00 14.00 1.50
CA ILE A 100 -0.67 14.24 2.91
C ILE A 100 0.62 15.07 3.01
N LEU A 101 1.68 14.69 2.31
CA LEU A 101 2.97 15.37 2.38
C LEU A 101 2.88 16.80 1.85
N VAL A 102 2.25 17.00 0.70
CA VAL A 102 2.03 18.35 0.12
C VAL A 102 1.13 19.18 1.02
N GLY A 103 0.00 18.63 1.50
CA GLY A 103 -0.93 19.34 2.39
C GLY A 103 -0.35 19.69 3.76
N SER A 104 0.69 18.98 4.21
CA SER A 104 1.39 19.23 5.48
C SER A 104 2.63 20.11 5.32
N ASN A 105 2.86 20.69 4.13
CA ASN A 105 4.06 21.48 3.82
C ASN A 105 5.39 20.74 4.09
N ILE A 106 5.38 19.41 3.97
CA ILE A 106 6.59 18.61 4.05
C ILE A 106 7.31 18.68 2.70
N PRO A 107 8.63 18.91 2.66
CA PRO A 107 9.38 18.92 1.42
C PRO A 107 9.13 17.66 0.60
N TYR A 108 8.53 17.82 -0.56
CA TYR A 108 8.16 16.73 -1.47
C TYR A 108 8.37 17.19 -2.92
N PRO A 109 8.76 16.33 -3.83
CA PRO A 109 8.89 16.70 -5.24
C PRO A 109 7.57 17.28 -5.78
N GLU A 110 7.66 18.34 -6.57
CA GLU A 110 6.48 18.88 -7.24
C GLU A 110 5.75 17.78 -8.00
N SER A 111 4.46 17.68 -7.77
CA SER A 111 3.68 16.54 -8.25
C SER A 111 2.27 16.97 -8.66
N LEU A 112 1.80 16.42 -9.78
CA LEU A 112 0.42 16.51 -10.22
C LEU A 112 -0.26 15.14 -10.00
N ILE A 113 -1.43 15.16 -9.38
CA ILE A 113 -2.28 13.98 -9.29
C ILE A 113 -3.34 14.11 -10.37
N VAL A 114 -3.41 13.11 -11.25
CA VAL A 114 -4.28 13.13 -12.42
C VAL A 114 -5.14 11.87 -12.49
N SER A 115 -6.29 11.97 -13.15
CA SER A 115 -7.05 10.80 -13.58
C SER A 115 -6.44 10.23 -14.87
N THR A 116 -6.35 8.93 -15.00
CA THR A 116 -5.72 8.29 -16.15
C THR A 116 -6.54 8.43 -17.44
N ASN A 117 -7.82 8.83 -17.34
CA ASN A 117 -8.68 9.13 -18.48
C ASN A 117 -8.73 10.62 -18.85
N GLU A 118 -7.94 11.49 -18.16
CA GLU A 118 -7.85 12.91 -18.49
C GLU A 118 -6.84 13.18 -19.61
N ALA A 119 -7.09 14.25 -20.37
CA ALA A 119 -6.08 14.87 -21.24
C ALA A 119 -5.07 15.62 -20.38
N VAL A 120 -3.87 15.08 -20.23
CA VAL A 120 -2.87 15.60 -19.27
C VAL A 120 -1.84 16.53 -19.93
N ARG A 121 -1.65 16.42 -21.24
CA ARG A 121 -0.60 17.13 -21.99
C ARG A 121 -0.57 18.63 -21.70
N ASP A 122 -1.68 19.31 -21.84
CA ASP A 122 -1.75 20.76 -21.70
C ASP A 122 -1.53 21.20 -20.24
N ARG A 123 -1.95 20.38 -19.28
CA ARG A 123 -1.66 20.60 -17.86
C ARG A 123 -0.18 20.49 -17.54
N LEU A 124 0.52 19.52 -18.12
CA LEU A 124 1.96 19.35 -17.96
C LEU A 124 2.72 20.54 -18.57
N VAL A 125 2.33 20.93 -19.79
CA VAL A 125 2.92 22.10 -20.47
C VAL A 125 2.71 23.37 -19.64
N SER A 126 1.49 23.61 -19.18
CA SER A 126 1.15 24.81 -18.37
C SER A 126 1.86 24.84 -17.02
N ALA A 127 2.14 23.66 -16.45
CA ALA A 127 2.91 23.52 -15.21
C ALA A 127 4.44 23.52 -15.44
N GLY A 128 4.91 23.68 -16.68
CA GLY A 128 6.33 23.75 -17.01
C GLY A 128 7.07 22.39 -17.01
N TYR A 129 6.35 21.27 -16.97
CA TYR A 129 6.98 19.96 -17.02
C TYR A 129 7.40 19.62 -18.46
N THR A 130 8.70 19.51 -18.68
CA THR A 130 9.27 19.00 -19.93
C THR A 130 9.58 17.51 -19.87
N ARG A 131 9.79 16.99 -18.66
CA ARG A 131 10.04 15.58 -18.35
C ARG A 131 9.52 15.26 -16.96
N CYS A 132 8.99 14.07 -16.74
CA CYS A 132 8.50 13.67 -15.43
C CYS A 132 8.51 12.15 -15.25
N TRP A 133 8.29 11.73 -14.02
CA TRP A 133 7.99 10.34 -13.69
C TRP A 133 6.49 10.17 -13.52
N ILE A 134 5.90 9.27 -14.30
CA ILE A 134 4.51 8.86 -14.13
C ILE A 134 4.48 7.59 -13.28
N LYS A 135 3.65 7.59 -12.27
CA LYS A 135 3.57 6.49 -11.31
C LYS A 135 2.11 6.20 -11.02
N ARG A 136 1.72 4.91 -10.97
CA ARG A 136 0.37 4.55 -10.54
C ARG A 136 0.07 5.10 -9.14
N GLY A 137 -1.15 5.59 -8.92
CA GLY A 137 -1.54 6.29 -7.70
C GLY A 137 -2.11 5.38 -6.61
N ASP A 138 -2.81 4.31 -6.99
CA ASP A 138 -3.61 3.45 -6.12
C ASP A 138 -2.79 2.50 -5.24
N TYR A 139 -1.64 2.02 -5.75
CA TYR A 139 -0.76 1.07 -5.05
C TYR A 139 0.71 1.44 -5.19
N HIS A 140 1.56 0.66 -4.49
CA HIS A 140 2.99 0.62 -4.78
C HIS A 140 3.25 -0.06 -6.13
N THR A 141 4.45 0.15 -6.66
CA THR A 141 4.91 -0.51 -7.87
C THR A 141 4.84 -2.03 -7.72
N MET A 142 3.99 -2.68 -8.50
CA MET A 142 3.87 -4.13 -8.59
C MET A 142 4.54 -4.66 -9.86
N HIS A 143 4.52 -3.89 -10.93
CA HIS A 143 5.13 -4.18 -12.20
C HIS A 143 6.07 -3.06 -12.62
N ARG A 144 7.03 -3.38 -13.49
CA ARG A 144 8.01 -2.39 -13.99
C ARG A 144 7.31 -1.20 -14.65
N GLU A 145 6.21 -1.46 -15.34
CA GLU A 145 5.40 -0.48 -16.07
C GLU A 145 4.58 0.45 -15.17
N ASP A 146 4.53 0.18 -13.86
CA ASP A 146 3.83 1.05 -12.88
C ASP A 146 4.60 2.34 -12.56
N VAL A 147 5.83 2.46 -13.10
CA VAL A 147 6.67 3.67 -13.01
C VAL A 147 7.33 3.90 -14.37
N SER A 148 6.99 4.99 -15.01
CA SER A 148 7.52 5.36 -16.34
C SER A 148 8.17 6.73 -16.28
N HIS A 149 9.37 6.85 -16.84
CA HIS A 149 10.01 8.14 -17.08
C HIS A 149 9.66 8.61 -18.50
N VAL A 150 9.06 9.78 -18.60
CA VAL A 150 8.71 10.42 -19.86
C VAL A 150 9.54 11.67 -20.08
N ARG A 151 9.89 11.92 -21.33
CA ARG A 151 10.75 13.04 -21.74
C ARG A 151 9.97 14.16 -22.40
N HIS A 152 8.74 13.89 -22.81
CA HIS A 152 7.86 14.84 -23.48
C HIS A 152 6.42 14.68 -22.95
N PRO A 153 5.63 15.76 -22.87
CA PRO A 153 4.23 15.69 -22.40
C PRO A 153 3.34 14.75 -23.22
N GLU A 154 3.65 14.54 -24.50
CA GLU A 154 2.93 13.60 -25.37
C GLU A 154 3.07 12.14 -24.89
N GLU A 155 4.29 11.71 -24.53
CA GLU A 155 4.54 10.36 -23.99
C GLU A 155 3.75 10.12 -22.68
N ALA A 156 3.53 11.17 -21.90
CA ALA A 156 2.75 11.08 -20.67
C ALA A 156 1.31 10.66 -20.93
N GLN A 157 0.71 11.17 -22.00
CA GLN A 157 -0.66 10.81 -22.38
C GLN A 157 -0.77 9.33 -22.77
N GLU A 158 0.23 8.80 -23.49
CA GLU A 158 0.29 7.40 -23.88
C GLU A 158 0.39 6.49 -22.64
N VAL A 159 1.29 6.81 -21.71
CA VAL A 159 1.45 6.04 -20.45
C VAL A 159 0.17 6.07 -19.62
N LEU A 160 -0.53 7.20 -19.52
CA LEU A 160 -1.79 7.29 -18.78
C LEU A 160 -2.88 6.47 -19.45
N GLN A 161 -2.92 6.41 -20.79
CA GLN A 161 -3.87 5.59 -21.52
C GLN A 161 -3.61 4.10 -21.27
N GLU A 162 -2.34 3.66 -21.24
CA GLU A 162 -1.98 2.30 -20.83
C GLU A 162 -2.44 1.96 -19.42
N TYR A 163 -2.25 2.90 -18.46
CA TYR A 163 -2.73 2.73 -17.10
C TYR A 163 -4.26 2.58 -17.06
N PHE A 164 -4.98 3.43 -17.81
CA PHE A 164 -6.43 3.35 -17.90
C PHE A 164 -6.90 1.99 -18.44
N MET A 165 -6.28 1.49 -19.51
CA MET A 165 -6.58 0.16 -20.08
C MET A 165 -6.31 -0.99 -19.10
N ARG A 166 -5.36 -0.82 -18.17
CA ARG A 166 -5.06 -1.76 -17.07
C ARG A 166 -5.98 -1.57 -15.86
N GLY A 167 -6.98 -0.68 -15.92
CA GLY A 167 -7.91 -0.40 -14.82
C GLY A 167 -7.35 0.48 -13.70
N ILE A 168 -6.17 1.06 -13.89
CA ILE A 168 -5.57 2.01 -12.95
C ILE A 168 -6.24 3.36 -13.16
N LYS A 169 -6.88 3.92 -12.13
CA LYS A 169 -7.68 5.14 -12.25
C LYS A 169 -6.91 6.42 -12.01
N ARG A 170 -5.80 6.35 -11.27
CA ARG A 170 -5.04 7.51 -10.81
C ARG A 170 -3.54 7.34 -11.02
N ALA A 171 -2.86 8.42 -11.33
CA ALA A 171 -1.42 8.50 -11.46
C ALA A 171 -0.88 9.78 -10.80
#